data_2bd7ec474c6bff723005ff693b175ca6
#
_entry.id   2bd7ec474c6bff723005ff693b175ca6
#
_cell.length_a   1.000
_cell.length_b   1.000
_cell.length_c   1.000
_cell.angle_alpha   90.00
_cell.angle_beta   90.00
_cell.angle_gamma   90.00
#
_symmetry.space_group_name_H-M   'P 1'
#
loop_
_entity.id
_entity.type
_entity.pdbx_description
1 polymer ?
#
loop_
_entity_poly.entity_id
_entity_poly.type
_entity_poly.pdbx_seq_one_letter_code
_entity_poly.pdbx_strand_id
1 'polypeptide(L)'
;MSAGTFVRRLSKATLGIASFGLTVALLSAPALALDGSTTPSDQKIVPSRTYKNAREALRIGVDDLHAGDAQSSVKALTYAAEGGEPLAQWKLGSIYAAGEVVPRNDLLAYKYFDQLVERFDEDDSDMRSLTAVANAFVQVGLYNLNGIPGTAIKPDPERAVELFEVAATRFGDADGQYHLARMFIEGAGGLAKDKLRAAKWLGLASEKGHRDAQALLGHMLFRGDGVPRQAARGLMWLSMAALTAKSPKDAWIHELEVKDIANASDGERNAAAAFLAARGKREVAAALIAAPAHAAPPLQLSGAAAPTP
;
A
#
# COMPACT_ATOMS: atom_id res chain seq x y z
N MET A 1 15.19 -12.34 -22.98
CA MET A 1 16.10 -11.65 -22.04
C MET A 1 15.74 -12.16 -20.65
N SER A 2 16.69 -12.77 -19.96
CA SER A 2 16.45 -13.52 -18.72
C SER A 2 16.22 -12.56 -17.54
N ALA A 3 15.22 -12.86 -16.70
CA ALA A 3 14.83 -12.09 -15.50
C ALA A 3 16.02 -11.81 -14.54
N GLY A 4 16.99 -12.71 -14.50
CA GLY A 4 18.19 -12.58 -13.64
C GLY A 4 19.10 -11.38 -13.94
N THR A 5 18.99 -10.77 -15.13
CA THR A 5 19.80 -9.60 -15.48
C THR A 5 19.15 -8.29 -14.99
N PHE A 6 17.85 -8.31 -14.71
CA PHE A 6 17.07 -7.14 -14.31
C PHE A 6 17.31 -6.75 -12.85
N VAL A 7 17.30 -7.73 -11.94
CA VAL A 7 17.50 -7.47 -10.49
C VAL A 7 18.93 -6.98 -10.19
N ARG A 8 19.95 -7.46 -10.91
CA ARG A 8 21.33 -6.98 -10.73
C ARG A 8 21.56 -5.51 -11.10
N ARG A 9 20.69 -4.89 -11.90
CA ARG A 9 20.77 -3.45 -12.21
C ARG A 9 20.23 -2.57 -11.08
N LEU A 10 19.42 -3.11 -10.17
CA LEU A 10 18.83 -2.40 -9.06
C LEU A 10 19.82 -2.07 -7.92
N SER A 11 20.96 -2.79 -7.82
CA SER A 11 21.86 -2.72 -6.65
C SER A 11 23.08 -1.80 -6.81
N LYS A 12 23.15 -0.89 -7.80
CA LYS A 12 24.35 -0.07 -8.04
C LYS A 12 24.15 1.45 -8.02
N ALA A 13 23.28 1.97 -7.18
CA ALA A 13 23.30 3.38 -6.80
C ALA A 13 23.93 3.53 -5.41
N THR A 14 25.25 3.37 -5.30
CA THR A 14 25.99 3.70 -4.08
C THR A 14 26.04 5.20 -3.90
N LEU A 15 25.27 5.73 -2.94
CA LEU A 15 25.44 7.08 -2.42
C LEU A 15 26.74 7.13 -1.60
N GLY A 16 27.74 7.87 -2.07
CA GLY A 16 28.97 8.13 -1.33
C GLY A 16 28.68 8.94 -0.06
N ILE A 17 28.99 8.39 1.10
CA ILE A 17 28.94 9.06 2.39
C ILE A 17 30.20 9.90 2.54
N ALA A 18 30.10 11.22 2.42
CA ALA A 18 31.16 12.16 2.78
C ALA A 18 31.18 12.30 4.32
N SER A 19 32.27 11.89 4.94
CA SER A 19 32.54 12.09 6.35
C SER A 19 32.85 13.56 6.62
N PHE A 20 31.95 14.25 7.32
CA PHE A 20 32.23 15.55 7.92
C PHE A 20 32.67 15.34 9.37
N GLY A 21 33.94 15.60 9.65
CA GLY A 21 34.47 15.66 11.00
C GLY A 21 33.95 16.86 11.77
N LEU A 22 33.28 16.62 12.89
CA LEU A 22 32.80 17.64 13.81
C LEU A 22 33.83 17.83 14.93
N THR A 23 34.59 18.91 14.90
CA THR A 23 35.43 19.36 16.04
C THR A 23 34.57 19.97 17.13
N VAL A 24 34.54 19.35 18.30
CA VAL A 24 33.86 19.85 19.49
C VAL A 24 34.78 20.85 20.20
N ALA A 25 34.39 22.12 20.24
CA ALA A 25 35.02 23.12 21.09
C ALA A 25 34.36 23.08 22.49
N LEU A 26 35.18 22.80 23.52
CA LEU A 26 34.79 22.87 24.93
C LEU A 26 34.74 24.32 25.36
N LEU A 27 33.54 24.85 25.58
CA LEU A 27 33.34 26.12 26.33
C LEU A 27 32.95 25.77 27.79
N SER A 28 33.85 26.11 28.70
CA SER A 28 33.63 26.07 30.13
C SER A 28 32.75 27.21 30.58
N ALA A 29 31.58 26.95 31.13
CA ALA A 29 30.74 27.93 31.82
C ALA A 29 30.75 27.71 33.34
N PRO A 30 30.65 28.76 34.18
CA PRO A 30 30.83 28.66 35.62
C PRO A 30 29.63 28.04 36.34
N ALA A 31 29.92 27.28 37.39
CA ALA A 31 28.94 26.70 38.30
C ALA A 31 28.17 27.81 39.04
N LEU A 32 26.86 27.85 38.88
CA LEU A 32 25.94 28.49 39.81
C LEU A 32 25.35 27.39 40.72
N ALA A 33 25.72 27.40 41.97
CA ALA A 33 25.08 26.61 42.99
C ALA A 33 23.65 27.12 43.20
N LEU A 34 22.67 26.27 43.01
CA LEU A 34 21.29 26.50 43.43
C LEU A 34 20.89 25.38 44.38
N ASP A 35 20.56 25.82 45.55
CA ASP A 35 20.11 25.10 46.71
C ASP A 35 18.81 24.32 46.45
N GLY A 36 18.76 23.13 46.96
CA GLY A 36 17.68 22.53 47.71
C GLY A 36 16.44 22.01 46.97
N SER A 37 16.31 20.71 47.10
CA SER A 37 15.05 19.94 47.18
C SER A 37 14.09 19.98 45.98
N THR A 38 14.45 19.24 44.93
CA THR A 38 13.48 18.47 44.20
C THR A 38 13.88 16.99 44.27
N THR A 39 13.06 16.23 44.96
CA THR A 39 13.10 14.77 44.93
C THR A 39 13.15 14.30 43.50
N PRO A 40 14.08 13.38 43.13
CA PRO A 40 14.03 12.76 41.82
C PRO A 40 12.68 12.04 41.72
N SER A 41 11.81 12.50 40.82
CA SER A 41 10.68 11.71 40.43
C SER A 41 11.19 10.33 40.06
N ASP A 42 10.63 9.30 40.64
CA ASP A 42 10.87 7.89 40.34
C ASP A 42 10.63 7.66 38.82
N GLN A 43 11.64 7.98 38.04
CA GLN A 43 11.74 7.38 36.70
C GLN A 43 11.98 5.89 36.96
N LYS A 44 10.90 5.12 36.95
CA LYS A 44 10.96 3.67 36.88
C LYS A 44 11.98 3.35 35.80
N ILE A 45 13.19 2.96 36.20
CA ILE A 45 14.19 2.40 35.27
C ILE A 45 13.56 1.11 34.81
N VAL A 46 12.89 1.17 33.65
CA VAL A 46 12.41 -0.03 32.99
C VAL A 46 13.67 -0.79 32.61
N PRO A 47 13.90 -1.98 33.15
CA PRO A 47 15.10 -2.74 32.85
C PRO A 47 15.18 -2.92 31.32
N SER A 48 16.33 -2.61 30.77
CA SER A 48 16.62 -2.83 29.35
C SER A 48 16.37 -4.31 29.06
N ARG A 49 15.26 -4.61 28.37
CA ARG A 49 14.93 -5.99 27.96
C ARG A 49 16.06 -6.50 27.08
N THR A 50 16.67 -7.61 27.45
CA THR A 50 17.67 -8.31 26.64
C THR A 50 16.94 -9.38 25.81
N TYR A 51 17.22 -9.45 24.51
CA TYR A 51 16.68 -10.45 23.60
C TYR A 51 17.77 -11.46 23.25
N LYS A 52 17.44 -12.75 23.22
CA LYS A 52 18.39 -13.81 22.87
C LYS A 52 18.79 -13.80 21.38
N ASN A 53 17.86 -13.41 20.54
CA ASN A 53 18.03 -13.32 19.09
C ASN A 53 16.93 -12.47 18.44
N ALA A 54 17.09 -12.14 17.15
CA ALA A 54 16.16 -11.33 16.38
C ALA A 54 14.74 -11.93 16.32
N ARG A 55 14.61 -13.26 16.20
CA ARG A 55 13.30 -13.93 16.15
C ARG A 55 12.54 -13.85 17.49
N GLU A 56 13.23 -13.98 18.62
CA GLU A 56 12.62 -13.76 19.94
C GLU A 56 12.15 -12.30 20.07
N ALA A 57 12.98 -11.35 19.65
CA ALA A 57 12.65 -9.93 19.69
C ALA A 57 11.43 -9.60 18.80
N LEU A 58 11.35 -10.19 17.60
CA LEU A 58 10.16 -10.07 16.74
C LEU A 58 8.90 -10.54 17.47
N ARG A 59 8.93 -11.74 18.08
CA ARG A 59 7.78 -12.28 18.79
C ARG A 59 7.36 -11.36 19.94
N ILE A 60 8.31 -10.94 20.76
CA ILE A 60 8.05 -10.03 21.88
C ILE A 60 7.49 -8.70 21.39
N GLY A 61 8.06 -8.12 20.32
CA GLY A 61 7.58 -6.87 19.75
C GLY A 61 6.15 -6.96 19.21
N VAL A 62 5.77 -8.10 18.63
CA VAL A 62 4.38 -8.34 18.20
C VAL A 62 3.46 -8.52 19.41
N ASP A 63 3.88 -9.25 20.44
CA ASP A 63 3.11 -9.44 21.68
C ASP A 63 2.88 -8.08 22.39
N ASP A 64 3.92 -7.26 22.51
CA ASP A 64 3.84 -5.92 23.10
C ASP A 64 2.91 -5.00 22.28
N LEU A 65 2.92 -5.12 20.94
CA LEU A 65 2.01 -4.37 20.07
C LEU A 65 0.54 -4.73 20.35
N HIS A 66 0.24 -6.02 20.46
CA HIS A 66 -1.11 -6.50 20.81
C HIS A 66 -1.53 -6.08 22.22
N ALA A 67 -0.59 -5.97 23.15
CA ALA A 67 -0.82 -5.48 24.51
C ALA A 67 -1.00 -3.94 24.58
N GLY A 68 -0.78 -3.21 23.48
CA GLY A 68 -0.86 -1.76 23.42
C GLY A 68 0.39 -1.04 23.92
N ASP A 69 1.48 -1.77 24.23
CA ASP A 69 2.77 -1.17 24.62
C ASP A 69 3.58 -0.82 23.36
N ALA A 70 3.24 0.32 22.78
CA ALA A 70 3.87 0.82 21.57
C ALA A 70 5.39 1.01 21.71
N GLN A 71 5.84 1.51 22.89
CA GLN A 71 7.25 1.83 23.08
C GLN A 71 8.11 0.57 23.18
N SER A 72 7.68 -0.42 23.95
CA SER A 72 8.36 -1.71 24.07
C SER A 72 8.33 -2.47 22.75
N SER A 73 7.19 -2.45 22.05
CA SER A 73 7.03 -3.06 20.74
C SER A 73 8.05 -2.51 19.74
N VAL A 74 8.11 -1.19 19.55
CA VAL A 74 9.04 -0.55 18.60
C VAL A 74 10.49 -0.87 18.95
N LYS A 75 10.89 -0.87 20.25
CA LYS A 75 12.25 -1.25 20.66
C LYS A 75 12.59 -2.69 20.30
N ALA A 76 11.67 -3.62 20.59
CA ALA A 76 11.89 -5.04 20.30
C ALA A 76 11.95 -5.29 18.77
N LEU A 77 11.02 -4.68 18.01
CA LEU A 77 11.00 -4.78 16.56
C LEU A 77 12.25 -4.14 15.92
N THR A 78 12.77 -3.03 16.48
CA THR A 78 14.00 -2.40 15.99
C THR A 78 15.19 -3.35 16.16
N TYR A 79 15.34 -3.95 17.34
CA TYR A 79 16.38 -4.95 17.57
C TYR A 79 16.27 -6.13 16.57
N ALA A 80 15.04 -6.62 16.35
CA ALA A 80 14.81 -7.71 15.41
C ALA A 80 15.14 -7.31 13.95
N ALA A 81 14.79 -6.10 13.54
CA ALA A 81 15.06 -5.57 12.20
C ALA A 81 16.56 -5.34 11.95
N GLU A 82 17.29 -4.83 12.96
CA GLU A 82 18.75 -4.70 12.94
C GLU A 82 19.43 -6.07 12.86
N GLY A 83 18.85 -7.10 13.50
CA GLY A 83 19.25 -8.50 13.36
C GLY A 83 18.87 -9.15 12.03
N GLY A 84 18.29 -8.39 11.09
CA GLY A 84 17.97 -8.85 9.73
C GLY A 84 16.64 -9.62 9.61
N GLU A 85 15.76 -9.58 10.61
CA GLU A 85 14.47 -10.27 10.55
C GLU A 85 13.50 -9.55 9.61
N PRO A 86 13.12 -10.15 8.44
CA PRO A 86 12.34 -9.44 7.41
C PRO A 86 10.95 -9.00 7.90
N LEU A 87 10.28 -9.83 8.70
CA LEU A 87 8.97 -9.50 9.24
C LEU A 87 9.00 -8.32 10.22
N ALA A 88 10.13 -8.13 10.94
CA ALA A 88 10.30 -6.97 11.82
C ALA A 88 10.49 -5.69 11.02
N GLN A 89 11.29 -5.73 9.95
CA GLN A 89 11.47 -4.61 9.02
C GLN A 89 10.13 -4.20 8.40
N TRP A 90 9.36 -5.16 7.87
CA TRP A 90 8.04 -4.91 7.32
C TRP A 90 7.08 -4.31 8.37
N LYS A 91 7.06 -4.88 9.59
CA LYS A 91 6.19 -4.41 10.66
C LYS A 91 6.51 -2.96 11.06
N LEU A 92 7.80 -2.61 11.21
CA LEU A 92 8.21 -1.24 11.50
C LEU A 92 7.87 -0.29 10.36
N GLY A 93 8.11 -0.67 9.11
CA GLY A 93 7.69 0.10 7.95
C GLY A 93 6.20 0.41 8.00
N SER A 94 5.37 -0.60 8.28
CA SER A 94 3.92 -0.45 8.40
C SER A 94 3.50 0.44 9.58
N ILE A 95 4.13 0.30 10.75
CA ILE A 95 3.86 1.11 11.94
C ILE A 95 4.15 2.59 11.68
N TYR A 96 5.30 2.90 11.07
CA TYR A 96 5.67 4.29 10.76
C TYR A 96 4.83 4.87 9.61
N ALA A 97 4.43 4.06 8.63
CA ALA A 97 3.56 4.51 7.54
C ALA A 97 2.13 4.82 8.02
N ALA A 98 1.57 3.99 8.89
CA ALA A 98 0.22 4.17 9.44
C ALA A 98 0.13 5.38 10.40
N GLY A 99 1.12 5.55 11.27
CA GLY A 99 1.11 6.62 12.27
C GLY A 99 0.11 6.44 13.42
N GLU A 100 -0.42 5.24 13.60
CA GLU A 100 -1.43 4.92 14.62
C GLU A 100 -0.80 4.57 15.98
N VAL A 101 0.33 3.89 15.94
CA VAL A 101 1.06 3.38 17.12
C VAL A 101 2.12 4.39 17.59
N VAL A 102 2.81 4.98 16.65
CA VAL A 102 3.80 6.06 16.82
C VAL A 102 3.54 7.14 15.79
N PRO A 103 4.04 8.38 15.98
CA PRO A 103 3.88 9.42 14.98
C PRO A 103 4.35 8.96 13.60
N ARG A 104 3.54 9.24 12.57
CA ARG A 104 3.84 8.90 11.18
C ARG A 104 5.22 9.44 10.77
N ASN A 105 5.99 8.59 10.11
CA ASN A 105 7.30 8.96 9.58
C ASN A 105 7.56 8.20 8.27
N ASP A 106 7.19 8.83 7.17
CA ASP A 106 7.29 8.23 5.84
C ASP A 106 8.74 7.91 5.44
N LEU A 107 9.73 8.69 5.92
CA LEU A 107 11.14 8.42 5.63
C LEU A 107 11.64 7.16 6.37
N LEU A 108 11.24 6.95 7.62
CA LEU A 108 11.57 5.73 8.35
C LEU A 108 10.83 4.52 7.75
N ALA A 109 9.54 4.69 7.40
CA ALA A 109 8.77 3.65 6.72
C ALA A 109 9.45 3.22 5.42
N TYR A 110 9.81 4.20 4.57
CA TYR A 110 10.55 3.96 3.34
C TYR A 110 11.83 3.17 3.61
N LYS A 111 12.67 3.61 4.56
CA LYS A 111 13.94 2.94 4.87
C LYS A 111 13.77 1.47 5.26
N TYR A 112 12.77 1.16 6.09
CA TYR A 112 12.52 -0.22 6.50
C TYR A 112 12.00 -1.09 5.35
N PHE A 113 11.11 -0.58 4.51
CA PHE A 113 10.66 -1.31 3.33
C PHE A 113 11.77 -1.48 2.28
N ASP A 114 12.59 -0.44 2.06
CA ASP A 114 13.68 -0.45 1.11
C ASP A 114 14.77 -1.47 1.48
N GLN A 115 15.05 -1.65 2.77
CA GLN A 115 15.93 -2.72 3.25
C GLN A 115 15.47 -4.12 2.84
N LEU A 116 14.14 -4.35 2.78
CA LEU A 116 13.59 -5.63 2.31
C LEU A 116 13.78 -5.79 0.81
N VAL A 117 13.57 -4.71 0.05
CA VAL A 117 13.74 -4.71 -1.40
C VAL A 117 15.21 -4.91 -1.78
N GLU A 118 16.15 -4.22 -1.11
CA GLU A 118 17.60 -4.33 -1.37
C GLU A 118 18.17 -5.70 -1.02
N ARG A 119 17.64 -6.35 0.01
CA ARG A 119 18.11 -7.68 0.46
C ARG A 119 17.42 -8.83 -0.21
N PHE A 120 16.40 -8.56 -1.03
CA PHE A 120 15.71 -9.63 -1.73
C PHE A 120 16.66 -10.35 -2.68
N ASP A 121 16.88 -11.63 -2.41
CA ASP A 121 17.58 -12.56 -3.28
C ASP A 121 16.58 -13.57 -3.84
N GLU A 122 16.61 -13.78 -5.15
CA GLU A 122 15.72 -14.72 -5.83
C GLU A 122 15.93 -16.18 -5.40
N ASP A 123 17.13 -16.48 -4.94
CA ASP A 123 17.54 -17.82 -4.51
C ASP A 123 17.23 -18.09 -3.02
N ASP A 124 16.99 -17.04 -2.20
CA ASP A 124 16.65 -17.16 -0.79
C ASP A 124 15.13 -17.15 -0.60
N SER A 125 14.53 -18.33 -0.66
CA SER A 125 13.09 -18.52 -0.59
C SER A 125 12.61 -18.90 0.82
N ASP A 126 12.80 -18.04 1.83
CA ASP A 126 11.98 -18.17 3.05
C ASP A 126 10.53 -17.76 2.72
N MET A 127 9.71 -18.75 2.40
CA MET A 127 8.29 -18.58 2.04
C MET A 127 7.51 -17.72 3.03
N ARG A 128 7.95 -17.65 4.31
CA ARG A 128 7.26 -16.90 5.37
C ARG A 128 7.39 -15.39 5.21
N SER A 129 8.46 -14.92 4.57
CA SER A 129 8.72 -13.50 4.35
C SER A 129 8.25 -12.99 2.99
N LEU A 130 7.93 -13.87 2.03
CA LEU A 130 7.60 -13.48 0.65
C LEU A 130 6.46 -12.45 0.55
N THR A 131 5.39 -12.63 1.35
CA THR A 131 4.28 -11.65 1.35
C THR A 131 4.73 -10.28 1.88
N ALA A 132 5.56 -10.25 2.92
CA ALA A 132 6.10 -9.01 3.47
C ALA A 132 7.04 -8.33 2.46
N VAL A 133 7.86 -9.11 1.76
CA VAL A 133 8.75 -8.61 0.70
C VAL A 133 7.93 -8.08 -0.48
N ALA A 134 6.92 -8.82 -0.96
CA ALA A 134 6.04 -8.37 -2.03
C ALA A 134 5.38 -7.02 -1.70
N ASN A 135 4.83 -6.91 -0.48
CA ASN A 135 4.26 -5.65 -0.01
C ASN A 135 5.31 -4.53 0.08
N ALA A 136 6.55 -4.84 0.50
CA ALA A 136 7.61 -3.84 0.54
C ALA A 136 7.92 -3.28 -0.86
N PHE A 137 7.96 -4.11 -1.91
CA PHE A 137 8.09 -3.65 -3.29
C PHE A 137 6.98 -2.66 -3.67
N VAL A 138 5.74 -2.94 -3.29
CA VAL A 138 4.61 -2.03 -3.52
C VAL A 138 4.78 -0.72 -2.75
N GLN A 139 5.12 -0.78 -1.47
CA GLN A 139 5.25 0.42 -0.63
C GLN A 139 6.41 1.31 -1.09
N VAL A 140 7.58 0.74 -1.40
CA VAL A 140 8.71 1.48 -1.97
C VAL A 140 8.33 2.07 -3.33
N GLY A 141 7.59 1.33 -4.16
CA GLY A 141 7.04 1.81 -5.42
C GLY A 141 6.13 3.04 -5.24
N LEU A 142 5.24 3.02 -4.25
CA LEU A 142 4.36 4.15 -3.92
C LEU A 142 5.14 5.38 -3.44
N TYR A 143 6.17 5.18 -2.61
CA TYR A 143 7.04 6.27 -2.18
C TYR A 143 7.86 6.86 -3.33
N ASN A 144 8.33 6.02 -4.28
CA ASN A 144 8.99 6.51 -5.48
C ASN A 144 8.01 7.22 -6.42
N LEU A 145 6.77 6.73 -6.56
CA LEU A 145 5.77 7.40 -7.39
C LEU A 145 5.45 8.81 -6.92
N ASN A 146 5.31 8.99 -5.60
CA ASN A 146 4.82 10.23 -5.00
C ASN A 146 5.95 11.14 -4.46
N GLY A 147 7.12 10.57 -4.19
CA GLY A 147 8.15 11.20 -3.38
C GLY A 147 7.77 11.32 -1.91
N ILE A 148 8.71 11.78 -1.07
CA ILE A 148 8.47 12.07 0.35
C ILE A 148 8.81 13.56 0.58
N PRO A 149 7.82 14.42 0.87
CA PRO A 149 8.06 15.85 1.04
C PRO A 149 9.13 16.16 2.09
N GLY A 150 9.99 17.14 1.82
CA GLY A 150 11.05 17.56 2.74
C GLY A 150 12.24 16.61 2.84
N THR A 151 12.31 15.56 2.01
CA THR A 151 13.40 14.58 2.00
C THR A 151 14.14 14.54 0.66
N ALA A 152 15.16 13.67 0.57
CA ALA A 152 15.87 13.39 -0.67
C ALA A 152 15.08 12.47 -1.63
N ILE A 153 14.02 11.80 -1.15
CA ILE A 153 13.20 10.90 -1.96
C ILE A 153 12.26 11.75 -2.82
N LYS A 154 12.65 11.95 -4.06
CA LYS A 154 11.86 12.69 -5.07
C LYS A 154 11.00 11.73 -5.86
N PRO A 155 9.91 12.21 -6.51
CA PRO A 155 9.13 11.38 -7.43
C PRO A 155 10.02 10.78 -8.53
N ASP A 156 9.93 9.46 -8.66
CA ASP A 156 10.59 8.65 -9.69
C ASP A 156 9.58 7.60 -10.20
N PRO A 157 8.71 7.96 -11.16
CA PRO A 157 7.71 7.05 -11.68
C PRO A 157 8.31 5.87 -12.46
N GLU A 158 9.50 6.01 -13.06
CA GLU A 158 10.19 4.92 -13.76
C GLU A 158 10.59 3.83 -12.76
N ARG A 159 11.21 4.24 -11.65
CA ARG A 159 11.54 3.34 -10.55
C ARG A 159 10.30 2.70 -9.94
N ALA A 160 9.19 3.44 -9.80
CA ALA A 160 7.93 2.91 -9.30
C ALA A 160 7.40 1.78 -10.20
N VAL A 161 7.45 1.95 -11.54
CA VAL A 161 7.05 0.90 -12.49
C VAL A 161 7.89 -0.35 -12.30
N GLU A 162 9.21 -0.25 -12.21
CA GLU A 162 10.10 -1.40 -11.98
C GLU A 162 9.69 -2.19 -10.74
N LEU A 163 9.42 -1.49 -9.64
CA LEU A 163 9.04 -2.10 -8.37
C LEU A 163 7.66 -2.77 -8.44
N PHE A 164 6.68 -2.11 -9.07
CA PHE A 164 5.37 -2.71 -9.29
C PHE A 164 5.42 -3.91 -10.24
N GLU A 165 6.30 -3.90 -11.26
CA GLU A 165 6.51 -5.04 -12.13
C GLU A 165 7.05 -6.26 -11.36
N VAL A 166 8.01 -6.07 -10.46
CA VAL A 166 8.50 -7.15 -9.60
C VAL A 166 7.39 -7.68 -8.70
N ALA A 167 6.65 -6.80 -8.01
CA ALA A 167 5.53 -7.20 -7.15
C ALA A 167 4.45 -7.98 -7.94
N ALA A 168 4.09 -7.48 -9.12
CA ALA A 168 3.05 -8.06 -9.97
C ALA A 168 3.44 -9.40 -10.60
N THR A 169 4.69 -9.53 -11.08
CA THR A 169 5.12 -10.68 -11.89
C THR A 169 5.79 -11.77 -11.06
N ARG A 170 6.67 -11.42 -10.13
CA ARG A 170 7.43 -12.39 -9.33
C ARG A 170 6.58 -12.94 -8.17
N PHE A 171 5.91 -12.05 -7.46
CA PHE A 171 5.09 -12.42 -6.32
C PHE A 171 3.62 -12.63 -6.68
N GLY A 172 3.20 -12.13 -7.85
CA GLY A 172 1.79 -12.12 -8.20
C GLY A 172 0.97 -11.28 -7.23
N ASP A 173 1.57 -10.27 -6.59
CA ASP A 173 0.92 -9.42 -5.61
C ASP A 173 -0.24 -8.62 -6.23
N ALA A 174 -1.39 -8.59 -5.56
CA ALA A 174 -2.59 -7.97 -6.11
C ALA A 174 -2.50 -6.43 -6.13
N ASP A 175 -1.87 -5.83 -5.13
CA ASP A 175 -1.65 -4.39 -5.08
C ASP A 175 -0.62 -3.98 -6.14
N GLY A 176 0.46 -4.77 -6.31
CA GLY A 176 1.45 -4.58 -7.38
C GLY A 176 0.81 -4.65 -8.77
N GLN A 177 -0.06 -5.64 -9.01
CA GLN A 177 -0.82 -5.78 -10.26
C GLN A 177 -1.76 -4.58 -10.50
N TYR A 178 -2.43 -4.10 -9.46
CA TYR A 178 -3.30 -2.92 -9.55
C TYR A 178 -2.50 -1.65 -9.86
N HIS A 179 -1.41 -1.40 -9.17
CA HIS A 179 -0.60 -0.20 -9.40
C HIS A 179 0.07 -0.21 -10.79
N LEU A 180 0.58 -1.37 -11.22
CA LEU A 180 1.11 -1.53 -12.59
C LEU A 180 0.03 -1.25 -13.64
N ALA A 181 -1.20 -1.73 -13.42
CA ALA A 181 -2.32 -1.45 -14.32
C ALA A 181 -2.60 0.06 -14.42
N ARG A 182 -2.58 0.77 -13.30
CA ARG A 182 -2.74 2.22 -13.28
C ARG A 182 -1.65 2.94 -14.09
N MET A 183 -0.40 2.50 -13.97
CA MET A 183 0.71 3.06 -14.76
C MET A 183 0.46 2.89 -16.27
N PHE A 184 -0.11 1.75 -16.72
CA PHE A 184 -0.52 1.56 -18.12
C PHE A 184 -1.71 2.42 -18.52
N ILE A 185 -2.69 2.67 -17.65
CA ILE A 185 -3.83 3.57 -17.94
C ILE A 185 -3.33 5.01 -18.13
N GLU A 186 -2.47 5.46 -17.27
CA GLU A 186 -1.96 6.83 -17.24
C GLU A 186 -0.87 7.08 -18.29
N GLY A 187 -0.13 6.03 -18.68
CA GLY A 187 1.06 6.14 -19.51
C GLY A 187 2.20 6.82 -18.75
N ALA A 188 2.44 6.39 -17.51
CA ALA A 188 3.43 6.98 -16.63
C ALA A 188 4.67 6.09 -16.48
N GLY A 189 5.78 6.65 -15.96
CA GLY A 189 7.02 5.89 -15.71
C GLY A 189 7.63 5.27 -16.96
N GLY A 190 7.65 5.99 -18.07
CA GLY A 190 8.20 5.50 -19.33
C GLY A 190 7.28 4.54 -20.11
N LEU A 191 6.14 4.16 -19.53
CA LEU A 191 5.17 3.27 -20.21
C LEU A 191 4.29 4.07 -21.17
N ALA A 192 4.01 3.51 -22.34
CA ALA A 192 2.94 4.00 -23.22
C ALA A 192 1.57 3.63 -22.62
N LYS A 193 0.55 4.50 -22.85
CA LYS A 193 -0.83 4.18 -22.48
C LYS A 193 -1.29 2.91 -23.17
N ASP A 194 -1.69 1.91 -22.38
CA ASP A 194 -2.20 0.63 -22.88
C ASP A 194 -3.30 0.11 -21.97
N LYS A 195 -4.53 0.54 -22.25
CA LYS A 195 -5.70 0.13 -21.47
C LYS A 195 -6.00 -1.38 -21.58
N LEU A 196 -5.59 -2.02 -22.68
CA LEU A 196 -5.77 -3.46 -22.84
C LEU A 196 -4.84 -4.26 -21.90
N ARG A 197 -3.56 -3.83 -21.79
CA ARG A 197 -2.64 -4.39 -20.79
C ARG A 197 -3.09 -4.09 -19.38
N ALA A 198 -3.54 -2.87 -19.13
CA ALA A 198 -4.09 -2.50 -17.82
C ALA A 198 -5.24 -3.42 -17.40
N ALA A 199 -6.22 -3.67 -18.31
CA ALA A 199 -7.35 -4.55 -18.01
C ALA A 199 -6.91 -6.00 -17.72
N LYS A 200 -5.84 -6.49 -18.33
CA LYS A 200 -5.27 -7.82 -18.00
C LYS A 200 -4.73 -7.85 -16.56
N TRP A 201 -3.94 -6.85 -16.17
CA TRP A 201 -3.42 -6.74 -14.81
C TRP A 201 -4.53 -6.54 -13.77
N LEU A 202 -5.50 -5.65 -14.06
CA LEU A 202 -6.69 -5.49 -13.23
C LEU A 202 -7.47 -6.80 -13.09
N GLY A 203 -7.57 -7.61 -14.15
CA GLY A 203 -8.21 -8.91 -14.11
C GLY A 203 -7.54 -9.85 -13.10
N LEU A 204 -6.21 -9.95 -13.13
CA LEU A 204 -5.45 -10.76 -12.20
C LEU A 204 -5.63 -10.31 -10.73
N ALA A 205 -5.59 -9.00 -10.47
CA ALA A 205 -5.83 -8.44 -9.16
C ALA A 205 -7.29 -8.65 -8.69
N SER A 206 -8.27 -8.51 -9.61
CA SER A 206 -9.70 -8.67 -9.34
C SER A 206 -10.05 -10.10 -8.90
N GLU A 207 -9.47 -11.12 -9.55
CA GLU A 207 -9.67 -12.53 -9.17
C GLU A 207 -9.09 -12.86 -7.79
N LYS A 208 -8.11 -12.09 -7.33
CA LYS A 208 -7.55 -12.16 -5.96
C LYS A 208 -8.35 -11.35 -4.94
N GLY A 209 -9.41 -10.67 -5.36
CA GLY A 209 -10.27 -9.90 -4.49
C GLY A 209 -9.82 -8.46 -4.25
N HIS A 210 -8.86 -7.94 -5.02
CA HIS A 210 -8.45 -6.53 -4.91
C HIS A 210 -9.62 -5.62 -5.33
N ARG A 211 -10.23 -4.97 -4.35
CA ARG A 211 -11.47 -4.21 -4.49
C ARG A 211 -11.38 -3.10 -5.55
N ASP A 212 -10.35 -2.28 -5.48
CA ASP A 212 -10.20 -1.15 -6.39
C ASP A 212 -9.94 -1.61 -7.82
N ALA A 213 -9.25 -2.75 -8.00
CA ALA A 213 -9.07 -3.38 -9.31
C ALA A 213 -10.41 -3.91 -9.86
N GLN A 214 -11.24 -4.54 -9.00
CA GLN A 214 -12.58 -4.98 -9.39
C GLN A 214 -13.45 -3.81 -9.86
N ALA A 215 -13.42 -2.67 -9.13
CA ALA A 215 -14.18 -1.49 -9.50
C ALA A 215 -13.71 -0.90 -10.84
N LEU A 216 -12.40 -0.71 -11.00
CA LEU A 216 -11.84 -0.11 -12.20
C LEU A 216 -12.02 -1.00 -13.43
N LEU A 217 -11.75 -2.31 -13.31
CA LEU A 217 -12.01 -3.29 -14.36
C LEU A 217 -13.49 -3.35 -14.72
N GLY A 218 -14.35 -3.35 -13.69
CA GLY A 218 -15.79 -3.38 -13.85
C GLY A 218 -16.28 -2.22 -14.71
N HIS A 219 -15.87 -1.01 -14.37
CA HIS A 219 -16.20 0.20 -15.13
C HIS A 219 -15.65 0.17 -16.57
N MET A 220 -14.37 -0.22 -16.74
CA MET A 220 -13.75 -0.34 -18.06
C MET A 220 -14.51 -1.32 -18.97
N LEU A 221 -14.87 -2.50 -18.45
CA LEU A 221 -15.62 -3.51 -19.21
C LEU A 221 -17.05 -3.06 -19.50
N PHE A 222 -17.72 -2.39 -18.55
CA PHE A 222 -19.06 -1.88 -18.76
C PHE A 222 -19.11 -0.82 -19.85
N ARG A 223 -18.16 0.11 -19.84
CA ARG A 223 -18.07 1.20 -20.81
C ARG A 223 -17.46 0.79 -22.15
N GLY A 224 -16.67 -0.26 -22.20
CA GLY A 224 -15.83 -0.59 -23.35
C GLY A 224 -14.62 0.36 -23.45
N ASP A 225 -14.12 0.87 -22.32
CA ASP A 225 -13.04 1.85 -22.30
C ASP A 225 -11.67 1.18 -22.49
N GLY A 226 -11.20 1.21 -23.73
CA GLY A 226 -9.92 0.59 -24.13
C GLY A 226 -9.95 -0.94 -24.21
N VAL A 227 -11.10 -1.55 -23.99
CA VAL A 227 -11.36 -2.99 -24.07
C VAL A 227 -12.70 -3.25 -24.77
N PRO A 228 -12.94 -4.44 -25.35
CA PRO A 228 -14.27 -4.79 -25.84
C PRO A 228 -15.31 -4.69 -24.72
N ARG A 229 -16.44 -4.05 -25.00
CA ARG A 229 -17.53 -3.88 -24.04
C ARG A 229 -18.09 -5.22 -23.62
N GLN A 230 -18.13 -5.48 -22.32
CA GLN A 230 -18.66 -6.67 -21.67
C GLN A 230 -19.51 -6.24 -20.47
N ALA A 231 -20.63 -5.59 -20.71
CA ALA A 231 -21.40 -4.89 -19.69
C ALA A 231 -21.79 -5.77 -18.51
N ALA A 232 -22.27 -6.98 -18.76
CA ALA A 232 -22.66 -7.90 -17.69
C ALA A 232 -21.48 -8.30 -16.79
N ARG A 233 -20.30 -8.57 -17.37
CA ARG A 233 -19.08 -8.82 -16.56
C ARG A 233 -18.62 -7.57 -15.83
N GLY A 234 -18.74 -6.41 -16.48
CA GLY A 234 -18.43 -5.12 -15.86
C GLY A 234 -19.26 -4.88 -14.62
N LEU A 235 -20.58 -5.01 -14.69
CA LEU A 235 -21.48 -4.87 -13.55
C LEU A 235 -21.17 -5.89 -12.45
N MET A 236 -20.92 -7.16 -12.82
CA MET A 236 -20.54 -8.19 -11.86
C MET A 236 -19.32 -7.78 -11.03
N TRP A 237 -18.23 -7.32 -11.68
CA TRP A 237 -17.03 -6.90 -10.96
C TRP A 237 -17.28 -5.67 -10.11
N LEU A 238 -18.02 -4.70 -10.61
CA LEU A 238 -18.33 -3.47 -9.89
C LEU A 238 -19.18 -3.75 -8.63
N SER A 239 -20.20 -4.61 -8.74
CA SER A 239 -21.00 -5.04 -7.59
C SER A 239 -20.19 -5.88 -6.58
N MET A 240 -19.20 -6.66 -7.06
CA MET A 240 -18.26 -7.35 -6.16
C MET A 240 -17.40 -6.36 -5.36
N ALA A 241 -16.92 -5.29 -6.00
CA ALA A 241 -16.16 -4.24 -5.33
C ALA A 241 -17.02 -3.50 -4.30
N ALA A 242 -18.23 -3.10 -4.67
CA ALA A 242 -19.17 -2.37 -3.82
C ALA A 242 -19.55 -3.16 -2.56
N LEU A 243 -19.69 -4.48 -2.66
CA LEU A 243 -19.96 -5.36 -1.52
C LEU A 243 -18.95 -5.22 -0.39
N THR A 244 -17.70 -4.93 -0.71
CA THR A 244 -16.58 -4.81 0.25
C THR A 244 -16.18 -3.37 0.53
N ALA A 245 -16.72 -2.40 -0.19
CA ALA A 245 -16.51 -0.97 -0.03
C ALA A 245 -17.26 -0.45 1.21
N LYS A 246 -16.56 -0.28 2.33
CA LYS A 246 -17.16 0.11 3.62
C LYS A 246 -16.59 1.42 4.18
N SER A 247 -15.50 1.90 3.63
CA SER A 247 -14.84 3.12 4.07
C SER A 247 -15.38 4.35 3.33
N PRO A 248 -15.42 5.54 3.92
CA PRO A 248 -15.68 6.78 3.19
C PRO A 248 -14.75 7.00 1.98
N LYS A 249 -13.53 6.47 2.02
CA LYS A 249 -12.59 6.50 0.89
C LYS A 249 -13.06 5.67 -0.31
N ASP A 250 -14.00 4.77 -0.10
CA ASP A 250 -14.54 3.86 -1.13
C ASP A 250 -15.79 4.42 -1.82
N ALA A 251 -16.25 5.64 -1.47
CA ALA A 251 -17.48 6.26 -1.99
C ALA A 251 -17.53 6.29 -3.52
N TRP A 252 -16.39 6.52 -4.16
CA TRP A 252 -16.26 6.51 -5.63
C TRP A 252 -16.67 5.18 -6.27
N ILE A 253 -16.53 4.04 -5.56
CA ILE A 253 -16.93 2.71 -6.06
C ILE A 253 -18.45 2.64 -6.13
N HIS A 254 -19.15 3.10 -5.09
CA HIS A 254 -20.60 3.14 -5.06
C HIS A 254 -21.16 4.12 -6.09
N GLU A 255 -20.49 5.26 -6.29
CA GLU A 255 -20.89 6.23 -7.33
C GLU A 255 -20.79 5.62 -8.72
N LEU A 256 -19.71 4.88 -9.02
CA LEU A 256 -19.56 4.16 -10.28
C LEU A 256 -20.63 3.07 -10.42
N GLU A 257 -20.88 2.29 -9.38
CA GLU A 257 -21.89 1.23 -9.38
C GLU A 257 -23.29 1.79 -9.69
N VAL A 258 -23.73 2.79 -8.98
CA VAL A 258 -25.03 3.44 -9.18
C VAL A 258 -25.14 3.97 -10.60
N LYS A 259 -24.12 4.65 -11.09
CA LYS A 259 -24.08 5.22 -12.44
C LYS A 259 -24.15 4.15 -13.53
N ASP A 260 -23.38 3.07 -13.40
CA ASP A 260 -23.32 2.04 -14.42
C ASP A 260 -24.57 1.14 -14.37
N ILE A 261 -25.13 0.86 -13.20
CA ILE A 261 -26.43 0.15 -13.07
C ILE A 261 -27.55 0.96 -13.73
N ALA A 262 -27.61 2.28 -13.49
CA ALA A 262 -28.63 3.15 -14.08
C ALA A 262 -28.57 3.19 -15.63
N ASN A 263 -27.39 2.98 -16.20
CA ASN A 263 -27.16 2.95 -17.66
C ASN A 263 -27.24 1.54 -18.27
N ALA A 264 -27.48 0.52 -17.45
CA ALA A 264 -27.55 -0.87 -17.91
C ALA A 264 -28.96 -1.26 -18.32
N SER A 265 -29.08 -2.03 -19.39
CA SER A 265 -30.33 -2.69 -19.76
C SER A 265 -30.70 -3.81 -18.77
N ASP A 266 -31.99 -4.18 -18.73
CA ASP A 266 -32.46 -5.31 -17.91
C ASP A 266 -31.75 -6.62 -18.28
N GLY A 267 -31.48 -6.84 -19.58
CA GLY A 267 -30.74 -8.02 -20.04
C GLY A 267 -29.31 -8.06 -19.49
N GLU A 268 -28.63 -6.92 -19.45
CA GLU A 268 -27.26 -6.82 -18.90
C GLU A 268 -27.24 -7.03 -17.40
N ARG A 269 -28.22 -6.47 -16.65
CA ARG A 269 -28.38 -6.69 -15.21
C ARG A 269 -28.67 -8.15 -14.88
N ASN A 270 -29.60 -8.77 -15.60
CA ASN A 270 -29.92 -10.18 -15.43
C ASN A 270 -28.71 -11.10 -15.72
N ALA A 271 -27.97 -10.82 -16.76
CA ALA A 271 -26.74 -11.57 -17.08
C ALA A 271 -25.65 -11.36 -16.03
N ALA A 272 -25.47 -10.15 -15.51
CA ALA A 272 -24.55 -9.88 -14.41
C ALA A 272 -24.95 -10.58 -13.11
N ALA A 273 -26.24 -10.59 -12.80
CA ALA A 273 -26.81 -11.33 -11.66
C ALA A 273 -26.55 -12.83 -11.76
N ALA A 274 -26.66 -13.40 -12.96
CA ALA A 274 -26.30 -14.82 -13.17
C ALA A 274 -24.81 -15.08 -12.87
N PHE A 275 -23.89 -14.20 -13.27
CA PHE A 275 -22.49 -14.33 -12.92
C PHE A 275 -22.23 -14.19 -11.41
N LEU A 276 -22.93 -13.30 -10.71
CA LEU A 276 -22.85 -13.14 -9.25
C LEU A 276 -23.38 -14.38 -8.53
N ALA A 277 -24.53 -14.90 -8.96
CA ALA A 277 -25.13 -16.11 -8.38
C ALA A 277 -24.20 -17.34 -8.54
N ALA A 278 -23.55 -17.46 -9.68
CA ALA A 278 -22.56 -18.52 -9.93
C ALA A 278 -21.34 -18.43 -8.99
N ARG A 279 -21.01 -17.20 -8.50
CA ARG A 279 -19.98 -16.96 -7.47
C ARG A 279 -20.51 -17.01 -6.04
N GLY A 280 -21.73 -17.51 -5.83
CA GLY A 280 -22.36 -17.61 -4.49
C GLY A 280 -22.86 -16.28 -3.93
N LYS A 281 -22.93 -15.20 -4.73
CA LYS A 281 -23.37 -13.85 -4.32
C LYS A 281 -24.85 -13.60 -4.66
N ARG A 282 -25.73 -14.52 -4.20
CA ARG A 282 -27.18 -14.51 -4.56
C ARG A 282 -27.92 -13.25 -4.09
N GLU A 283 -27.58 -12.73 -2.92
CA GLU A 283 -28.23 -11.53 -2.38
C GLU A 283 -27.86 -10.29 -3.24
N VAL A 284 -26.58 -10.14 -3.60
CA VAL A 284 -26.12 -9.06 -4.48
C VAL A 284 -26.73 -9.19 -5.87
N ALA A 285 -26.87 -10.42 -6.38
CA ALA A 285 -27.54 -10.70 -7.65
C ALA A 285 -29.01 -10.25 -7.62
N ALA A 286 -29.75 -10.57 -6.55
CA ALA A 286 -31.13 -10.15 -6.39
C ALA A 286 -31.27 -8.62 -6.30
N ALA A 287 -30.39 -7.97 -5.55
CA ALA A 287 -30.37 -6.51 -5.45
C ALA A 287 -30.11 -5.83 -6.80
N LEU A 288 -29.20 -6.39 -7.62
CA LEU A 288 -28.89 -5.87 -8.96
C LEU A 288 -30.08 -5.95 -9.92
N ILE A 289 -30.87 -7.04 -9.84
CA ILE A 289 -32.09 -7.19 -10.65
C ILE A 289 -33.16 -6.21 -10.21
N ALA A 290 -33.31 -6.01 -8.89
CA ALA A 290 -34.32 -5.13 -8.33
C ALA A 290 -34.01 -3.63 -8.48
N ALA A 291 -32.78 -3.28 -8.84
CA ALA A 291 -32.37 -1.89 -9.01
C ALA A 291 -33.20 -1.21 -10.13
N PRO A 292 -33.77 -0.01 -9.91
CA PRO A 292 -34.60 0.67 -10.88
C PRO A 292 -33.77 1.04 -12.12
N ALA A 293 -34.28 0.70 -13.31
CA ALA A 293 -33.77 1.25 -14.55
C ALA A 293 -34.06 2.76 -14.54
N HIS A 294 -33.06 3.58 -14.75
CA HIS A 294 -33.14 5.04 -14.68
C HIS A 294 -33.38 5.61 -13.28
N ALA A 295 -32.51 5.33 -12.32
CA ALA A 295 -32.39 6.19 -11.16
C ALA A 295 -32.01 7.60 -11.68
N ALA A 296 -32.85 8.60 -11.44
CA ALA A 296 -32.57 9.99 -11.79
C ALA A 296 -31.20 10.37 -11.19
N PRO A 297 -30.41 11.22 -11.85
CA PRO A 297 -29.11 11.62 -11.31
C PRO A 297 -29.30 12.16 -9.91
N PRO A 298 -28.42 11.85 -8.96
CA PRO A 298 -28.51 12.36 -7.61
C PRO A 298 -28.61 13.87 -7.67
N LEU A 299 -29.55 14.42 -6.88
CA LEU A 299 -29.75 15.86 -6.71
C LEU A 299 -28.37 16.50 -6.54
N GLN A 300 -28.03 17.39 -7.47
CA GLN A 300 -26.88 18.27 -7.33
C GLN A 300 -27.03 18.99 -6.00
N LEU A 301 -26.22 18.63 -5.01
CA LEU A 301 -25.97 19.49 -3.87
C LEU A 301 -25.28 20.75 -4.42
N SER A 302 -26.11 21.75 -4.76
CA SER A 302 -25.64 23.07 -5.10
C SER A 302 -24.96 23.67 -3.88
N GLY A 303 -23.72 24.08 -4.03
CA GLY A 303 -23.11 25.11 -3.19
C GLY A 303 -22.10 24.62 -2.16
N ALA A 304 -20.89 24.39 -2.62
CA ALA A 304 -19.72 24.81 -1.87
C ALA A 304 -18.74 25.40 -2.87
N ALA A 305 -18.60 26.72 -2.83
CA ALA A 305 -17.65 27.48 -3.61
C ALA A 305 -16.22 27.01 -3.30
N ALA A 306 -15.45 26.78 -4.35
CA ALA A 306 -14.02 26.54 -4.24
C ALA A 306 -13.31 27.80 -3.66
N PRO A 307 -12.34 27.65 -2.76
CA PRO A 307 -11.45 28.77 -2.45
C PRO A 307 -10.53 29.01 -3.67
N THR A 308 -10.59 30.25 -4.17
CA THR A 308 -9.64 30.79 -5.15
C THR A 308 -8.25 30.99 -4.53
N PRO A 309 -7.20 31.11 -5.36
CA PRO A 309 -5.78 30.84 -5.08
C PRO A 309 -5.11 31.72 -4.06
#